data_e58a0f853fd6b050b41694e65a4c606b
#
_entry.id   e58a0f853fd6b050b41694e65a4c606b
#
_cell.length_a   1.000
_cell.length_b   1.000
_cell.length_c   1.000
_cell.angle_alpha   90.00
_cell.angle_beta   90.00
_cell.angle_gamma   90.00
#
_symmetry.space_group_name_H-M   'P 1'
#
loop_
_entity.id
_entity.type
_entity.pdbx_description
1 polymer ?
#
loop_
_entity_poly.entity_id
_entity_poly.type
_entity_poly.pdbx_seq_one_letter_code
_entity_poly.pdbx_strand_id
1 'polypeptide(L)'
;MTREEIILSRIKRDGLGLEIGAGCAPIAPKKQGFRVHVLDHCDRKGLIEKYRSHGINVDNIEEVDFVWDGRSYTELIGRRHVYDWIIGSHVLEHTTDLIGFLNDCDSLLKKEGVLSLAVPDKRYCFDHFRPLSSIGRVIDAARNPRKIHSVGIAAEYFLTVVSKGGRIAWDVNEKGEFEFVHSLSQAKQAIREVDERGNYLDVHEWCFTPTSFRLMMRDLFELGLIQLKELAFHPSQGSEFYIALSRSGALPPGTRLDLLQEVLREQSVA
;
A
#
# COMPACT_ATOMS: atom_id res chain seq x y z
N MET A 1 19.06 -6.71 7.45
CA MET A 1 18.63 -6.88 6.05
C MET A 1 18.28 -5.51 5.52
N THR A 2 18.63 -5.22 4.27
CA THR A 2 18.16 -4.00 3.61
C THR A 2 16.66 -4.08 3.33
N ARG A 3 16.05 -2.97 2.99
CA ARG A 3 14.66 -2.89 2.58
C ARG A 3 14.32 -3.88 1.45
N GLU A 4 15.13 -3.87 0.41
CA GLU A 4 14.96 -4.73 -0.76
C GLU A 4 15.14 -6.21 -0.39
N GLU A 5 16.14 -6.55 0.44
CA GLU A 5 16.35 -7.92 0.92
C GLU A 5 15.12 -8.44 1.68
N ILE A 6 14.46 -7.60 2.49
CA ILE A 6 13.24 -8.00 3.22
C ILE A 6 12.11 -8.27 2.23
N ILE A 7 11.83 -7.34 1.32
CA ILE A 7 10.74 -7.47 0.33
C ILE A 7 10.96 -8.68 -0.57
N LEU A 8 12.20 -8.95 -0.97
CA LEU A 8 12.57 -10.07 -1.84
C LEU A 8 12.76 -11.41 -1.11
N SER A 9 12.69 -11.44 0.22
CA SER A 9 13.08 -12.61 1.04
C SER A 9 12.24 -13.87 0.78
N ARG A 10 11.01 -13.72 0.32
CA ARG A 10 10.05 -14.82 0.13
C ARG A 10 9.64 -15.04 -1.32
N ILE A 11 10.18 -14.27 -2.25
CA ILE A 11 9.87 -14.43 -3.68
C ILE A 11 10.76 -15.52 -4.32
N LYS A 12 10.22 -16.15 -5.35
CA LYS A 12 10.98 -17.06 -6.22
C LYS A 12 11.70 -16.24 -7.29
N ARG A 13 12.98 -15.93 -7.10
CA ARG A 13 13.75 -14.98 -7.91
C ARG A 13 13.76 -15.33 -9.42
N ASP A 14 13.77 -16.61 -9.78
CA ASP A 14 13.73 -17.12 -11.16
C ASP A 14 12.30 -17.23 -11.72
N GLY A 15 11.29 -16.95 -10.90
CA GLY A 15 9.88 -16.95 -11.28
C GLY A 15 9.49 -15.69 -12.07
N LEU A 16 8.30 -15.74 -12.68
CA LEU A 16 7.67 -14.56 -13.27
C LEU A 16 6.96 -13.74 -12.19
N GLY A 17 7.30 -12.46 -12.08
CA GLY A 17 6.70 -11.54 -11.14
C GLY A 17 5.86 -10.44 -11.76
N LEU A 18 5.13 -9.75 -10.89
CA LEU A 18 4.48 -8.49 -11.17
C LEU A 18 4.90 -7.48 -10.09
N GLU A 19 5.39 -6.32 -10.51
CA GLU A 19 5.62 -5.20 -9.60
C GLU A 19 4.57 -4.12 -9.87
N ILE A 20 3.80 -3.79 -8.84
CA ILE A 20 2.72 -2.79 -8.89
C ILE A 20 3.26 -1.49 -8.32
N GLY A 21 3.13 -0.38 -9.07
CA GLY A 21 3.56 0.92 -8.62
C GLY A 21 5.09 1.05 -8.49
N ALA A 22 5.86 0.46 -9.40
CA ALA A 22 7.33 0.51 -9.38
C ALA A 22 7.88 1.95 -9.40
N GLY A 23 7.18 2.88 -10.03
CA GLY A 23 7.52 4.29 -10.08
C GLY A 23 8.97 4.54 -10.52
N CYS A 24 9.69 5.35 -9.76
CA CYS A 24 11.11 5.68 -10.04
C CYS A 24 12.12 4.77 -9.30
N ALA A 25 11.65 3.86 -8.44
CA ALA A 25 12.50 3.02 -7.57
C ALA A 25 12.04 1.55 -7.56
N PRO A 26 12.13 0.83 -8.71
CA PRO A 26 11.71 -0.57 -8.79
C PRO A 26 12.52 -1.45 -7.84
N ILE A 27 11.84 -2.35 -7.13
CA ILE A 27 12.42 -3.31 -6.20
C ILE A 27 13.03 -4.51 -6.95
N ALA A 28 12.38 -4.92 -8.04
CA ALA A 28 12.78 -6.07 -8.84
C ALA A 28 13.06 -5.67 -10.31
N PRO A 29 14.06 -4.79 -10.57
CA PRO A 29 14.26 -4.23 -11.90
C PRO A 29 14.74 -5.28 -12.92
N LYS A 30 14.21 -5.24 -14.14
CA LYS A 30 14.57 -6.12 -15.27
C LYS A 30 16.08 -6.12 -15.53
N LYS A 31 16.76 -4.98 -15.35
CA LYS A 31 18.22 -4.85 -15.51
C LYS A 31 19.04 -5.68 -14.51
N GLN A 32 18.46 -6.11 -13.39
CA GLN A 32 19.07 -7.02 -12.43
C GLN A 32 18.71 -8.50 -12.67
N GLY A 33 18.10 -8.81 -13.82
CA GLY A 33 17.78 -10.17 -14.23
C GLY A 33 16.44 -10.69 -13.72
N PHE A 34 15.58 -9.85 -13.13
CA PHE A 34 14.23 -10.25 -12.77
C PHE A 34 13.35 -10.40 -14.01
N ARG A 35 12.57 -11.49 -14.03
CA ARG A 35 11.49 -11.69 -15.00
C ARG A 35 10.23 -11.09 -14.43
N VAL A 36 9.95 -9.83 -14.75
CA VAL A 36 8.89 -9.04 -14.12
C VAL A 36 8.10 -8.26 -15.15
N HIS A 37 6.80 -8.21 -14.97
CA HIS A 37 5.93 -7.21 -15.57
C HIS A 37 5.76 -6.03 -14.58
N VAL A 38 5.66 -4.82 -15.12
CA VAL A 38 5.41 -3.61 -14.36
C VAL A 38 3.98 -3.15 -14.64
N LEU A 39 3.21 -2.92 -13.57
CA LEU A 39 1.89 -2.29 -13.61
C LEU A 39 1.95 -0.96 -12.88
N ASP A 40 1.56 0.13 -13.53
CA ASP A 40 1.56 1.46 -12.92
C ASP A 40 0.37 2.29 -13.43
N HIS A 41 0.13 3.47 -12.81
CA HIS A 41 -0.99 4.37 -13.14
C HIS A 41 -0.81 5.14 -14.46
N CYS A 42 0.39 5.18 -15.02
CA CYS A 42 0.68 5.73 -16.36
C CYS A 42 1.85 5.00 -17.00
N ASP A 43 2.08 5.27 -18.26
CA ASP A 43 3.20 4.70 -19.01
C ASP A 43 4.55 5.29 -18.54
N ARG A 44 5.65 4.71 -19.01
CA ARG A 44 7.01 5.17 -18.68
C ARG A 44 7.22 6.65 -18.95
N LYS A 45 6.66 7.18 -20.03
CA LYS A 45 6.80 8.61 -20.39
C LYS A 45 6.11 9.49 -19.36
N GLY A 46 4.89 9.15 -18.96
CA GLY A 46 4.16 9.86 -17.92
C GLY A 46 4.86 9.81 -16.56
N LEU A 47 5.42 8.64 -16.18
CA LEU A 47 6.21 8.52 -14.95
C LEU A 47 7.47 9.41 -15.00
N ILE A 48 8.19 9.43 -16.11
CA ILE A 48 9.37 10.30 -16.28
C ILE A 48 8.97 11.78 -16.13
N GLU A 49 7.87 12.21 -16.73
CA GLU A 49 7.39 13.58 -16.64
C GLU A 49 7.00 13.94 -15.20
N LYS A 50 6.21 13.07 -14.54
CA LYS A 50 5.80 13.22 -13.13
C LYS A 50 7.02 13.36 -12.20
N TYR A 51 7.95 12.43 -12.23
CA TYR A 51 9.08 12.40 -11.29
C TYR A 51 10.14 13.48 -11.57
N ARG A 52 10.38 13.79 -12.84
CA ARG A 52 11.31 14.87 -13.22
C ARG A 52 10.84 16.23 -12.73
N SER A 53 9.54 16.51 -12.75
CA SER A 53 8.97 17.77 -12.23
C SER A 53 9.24 17.95 -10.72
N HIS A 54 9.49 16.86 -9.98
CA HIS A 54 9.85 16.87 -8.56
C HIS A 54 11.37 16.77 -8.32
N GLY A 55 12.21 16.83 -9.35
CA GLY A 55 13.67 16.75 -9.23
C GLY A 55 14.19 15.34 -8.88
N ILE A 56 13.39 14.30 -9.08
CA ILE A 56 13.76 12.91 -8.78
C ILE A 56 14.49 12.30 -9.97
N ASN A 57 15.49 11.43 -9.69
CA ASN A 57 16.19 10.67 -10.73
C ASN A 57 15.24 9.69 -11.41
N VAL A 58 15.17 9.79 -12.75
CA VAL A 58 14.26 9.00 -13.59
C VAL A 58 14.93 7.83 -14.34
N ASP A 59 16.24 7.64 -14.16
CA ASP A 59 17.03 6.65 -14.92
C ASP A 59 16.62 5.20 -14.65
N ASN A 60 16.01 4.96 -13.49
CA ASN A 60 15.58 3.63 -13.05
C ASN A 60 14.14 3.30 -13.44
N ILE A 61 13.39 4.23 -14.05
CA ILE A 61 12.01 3.97 -14.46
C ILE A 61 11.98 2.91 -15.56
N GLU A 62 11.34 1.80 -15.27
CA GLU A 62 11.18 0.66 -16.17
C GLU A 62 10.08 0.92 -17.22
N GLU A 63 10.06 0.12 -18.30
CA GLU A 63 8.91 0.08 -19.20
C GLU A 63 7.70 -0.51 -18.46
N VAL A 64 6.56 0.19 -18.55
CA VAL A 64 5.29 -0.22 -17.95
C VAL A 64 4.58 -1.17 -18.90
N ASP A 65 4.40 -2.42 -18.48
CA ASP A 65 3.75 -3.45 -19.28
C ASP A 65 2.23 -3.31 -19.25
N PHE A 66 1.67 -2.81 -18.14
CA PHE A 66 0.23 -2.60 -17.97
C PHE A 66 -0.03 -1.23 -17.33
N VAL A 67 -0.71 -0.35 -18.06
CA VAL A 67 -1.17 0.93 -17.52
C VAL A 67 -2.55 0.73 -16.92
N TRP A 68 -2.68 1.02 -15.63
CA TRP A 68 -3.95 0.86 -14.93
C TRP A 68 -4.99 1.89 -15.38
N ASP A 69 -6.19 1.43 -15.69
CA ASP A 69 -7.29 2.21 -16.24
C ASP A 69 -8.56 2.18 -15.36
N GLY A 70 -8.41 1.74 -14.12
CA GLY A 70 -9.50 1.63 -13.15
C GLY A 70 -10.26 0.30 -13.19
N ARG A 71 -9.90 -0.64 -14.08
CA ARG A 71 -10.36 -2.03 -14.02
C ARG A 71 -9.63 -2.82 -12.95
N SER A 72 -10.17 -3.99 -12.59
CA SER A 72 -9.42 -4.95 -11.78
C SER A 72 -8.13 -5.37 -12.50
N TYR A 73 -7.09 -5.68 -11.76
CA TYR A 73 -5.82 -6.13 -12.37
C TYR A 73 -5.97 -7.42 -13.15
N THR A 74 -6.87 -8.30 -12.71
CA THR A 74 -7.20 -9.54 -13.40
C THR A 74 -7.83 -9.28 -14.78
N GLU A 75 -8.73 -8.30 -14.88
CA GLU A 75 -9.32 -7.89 -16.17
C GLU A 75 -8.32 -7.19 -17.06
N LEU A 76 -7.49 -6.30 -16.51
CA LEU A 76 -6.47 -5.57 -17.26
C LEU A 76 -5.42 -6.51 -17.86
N ILE A 77 -4.92 -7.47 -17.09
CA ILE A 77 -3.89 -8.43 -17.51
C ILE A 77 -4.50 -9.54 -18.37
N GLY A 78 -5.80 -9.84 -18.21
CA GLY A 78 -6.52 -10.86 -18.99
C GLY A 78 -6.10 -12.30 -18.72
N ARG A 79 -5.39 -12.56 -17.60
CA ARG A 79 -4.87 -13.87 -17.20
C ARG A 79 -5.03 -14.07 -15.70
N ARG A 80 -5.03 -15.35 -15.27
CA ARG A 80 -5.06 -15.75 -13.86
C ARG A 80 -3.95 -16.75 -13.59
N HIS A 81 -3.47 -16.81 -12.34
CA HIS A 81 -2.48 -17.77 -11.85
C HIS A 81 -1.20 -17.83 -12.67
N VAL A 82 -0.68 -16.66 -13.07
CA VAL A 82 0.50 -16.53 -13.92
C VAL A 82 1.76 -16.13 -13.17
N TYR A 83 1.63 -15.41 -12.03
CA TYR A 83 2.76 -14.89 -11.32
C TYR A 83 3.19 -15.78 -10.17
N ASP A 84 4.51 -15.97 -10.05
CA ASP A 84 5.13 -16.64 -8.91
C ASP A 84 5.18 -15.69 -7.71
N TRP A 85 5.23 -14.39 -7.98
CA TRP A 85 5.23 -13.36 -6.96
C TRP A 85 4.65 -12.04 -7.47
N ILE A 86 4.12 -11.25 -6.55
CA ILE A 86 3.67 -9.87 -6.77
C ILE A 86 4.33 -9.01 -5.69
N ILE A 87 4.86 -7.84 -6.06
CA ILE A 87 5.38 -6.84 -5.15
C ILE A 87 4.52 -5.59 -5.24
N GLY A 88 4.16 -5.03 -4.09
CA GLY A 88 3.54 -3.72 -3.95
C GLY A 88 4.21 -2.94 -2.82
N SER A 89 4.88 -1.85 -3.15
CA SER A 89 5.54 -1.01 -2.18
C SER A 89 4.91 0.36 -2.19
N HIS A 90 4.27 0.74 -1.08
CA HIS A 90 3.49 1.98 -0.99
C HIS A 90 2.42 2.08 -2.09
N VAL A 91 1.59 1.05 -2.21
CA VAL A 91 0.51 0.95 -3.21
C VAL A 91 -0.83 0.68 -2.54
N LEU A 92 -0.84 -0.27 -1.61
CA LEU A 92 -2.06 -0.77 -0.98
C LEU A 92 -2.86 0.36 -0.30
N GLU A 93 -2.18 1.30 0.33
CA GLU A 93 -2.78 2.44 1.01
C GLU A 93 -3.52 3.42 0.09
N HIS A 94 -3.18 3.43 -1.21
CA HIS A 94 -3.83 4.25 -2.23
C HIS A 94 -5.04 3.59 -2.88
N THR A 95 -5.29 2.30 -2.60
CA THR A 95 -6.41 1.59 -3.22
C THR A 95 -7.74 2.01 -2.58
N THR A 96 -8.78 2.19 -3.37
CA THR A 96 -10.12 2.51 -2.86
C THR A 96 -10.88 1.29 -2.34
N ASP A 97 -10.40 0.07 -2.64
CA ASP A 97 -10.94 -1.21 -2.21
C ASP A 97 -9.80 -2.18 -1.86
N LEU A 98 -9.50 -2.29 -0.56
CA LEU A 98 -8.46 -3.17 -0.04
C LEU A 98 -8.75 -4.66 -0.30
N ILE A 99 -10.01 -5.09 -0.12
CA ILE A 99 -10.41 -6.48 -0.35
C ILE A 99 -10.29 -6.83 -1.84
N GLY A 100 -10.76 -5.93 -2.71
CA GLY A 100 -10.62 -6.08 -4.16
C GLY A 100 -9.16 -6.19 -4.60
N PHE A 101 -8.29 -5.33 -4.09
CA PHE A 101 -6.85 -5.37 -4.35
C PHE A 101 -6.23 -6.72 -3.94
N LEU A 102 -6.52 -7.21 -2.72
CA LEU A 102 -5.98 -8.47 -2.23
C LEU A 102 -6.49 -9.67 -3.05
N ASN A 103 -7.77 -9.68 -3.42
CA ASN A 103 -8.37 -10.75 -4.23
C ASN A 103 -7.90 -10.72 -5.69
N ASP A 104 -7.64 -9.55 -6.25
CA ASP A 104 -7.00 -9.43 -7.57
C ASP A 104 -5.58 -9.99 -7.55
N CYS A 105 -4.77 -9.60 -6.58
CA CYS A 105 -3.43 -10.17 -6.41
C CYS A 105 -3.48 -11.69 -6.24
N ASP A 106 -4.38 -12.21 -5.39
CA ASP A 106 -4.55 -13.65 -5.18
C ASP A 106 -4.96 -14.39 -6.47
N SER A 107 -5.84 -13.78 -7.28
CA SER A 107 -6.30 -14.35 -8.57
C SER A 107 -5.19 -14.39 -9.62
N LEU A 108 -4.24 -13.48 -9.56
CA LEU A 108 -3.09 -13.40 -10.46
C LEU A 108 -1.95 -14.34 -10.02
N LEU A 109 -1.83 -14.61 -8.71
CA LEU A 109 -0.80 -15.48 -8.16
C LEU A 109 -1.08 -16.95 -8.48
N LYS A 110 0.00 -17.70 -8.76
CA LYS A 110 -0.02 -19.16 -8.75
C LYS A 110 -0.35 -19.68 -7.35
N LYS A 111 -0.66 -20.98 -7.24
CA LYS A 111 -1.06 -21.61 -5.98
C LYS A 111 -0.10 -21.34 -4.82
N GLU A 112 1.19 -21.39 -5.05
CA GLU A 112 2.25 -21.14 -4.07
C GLU A 112 2.87 -19.74 -4.23
N GLY A 113 2.16 -18.85 -4.94
CA GLY A 113 2.62 -17.50 -5.20
C GLY A 113 2.61 -16.63 -3.94
N VAL A 114 3.42 -15.59 -3.96
CA VAL A 114 3.64 -14.69 -2.82
C VAL A 114 3.30 -13.25 -3.20
N LEU A 115 2.48 -12.59 -2.41
CA LEU A 115 2.30 -11.14 -2.41
C LEU A 115 3.20 -10.54 -1.33
N SER A 116 4.21 -9.76 -1.74
CA SER A 116 5.15 -9.08 -0.84
C SER A 116 4.86 -7.59 -0.81
N LEU A 117 4.57 -7.06 0.36
CA LEU A 117 4.14 -5.67 0.56
C LEU A 117 5.09 -4.94 1.51
N ALA A 118 5.41 -3.69 1.15
CA ALA A 118 5.90 -2.68 2.07
C ALA A 118 4.76 -1.68 2.32
N VAL A 119 4.38 -1.52 3.58
CA VAL A 119 3.20 -0.75 3.99
C VAL A 119 3.63 0.35 4.95
N PRO A 120 3.18 1.60 4.76
CA PRO A 120 3.46 2.69 5.69
C PRO A 120 3.00 2.35 7.12
N ASP A 121 3.87 2.57 8.07
CA ASP A 121 3.48 2.63 9.47
C ASP A 121 3.02 4.05 9.78
N LYS A 122 1.72 4.23 9.99
CA LYS A 122 1.15 5.56 10.24
C LYS A 122 1.80 6.30 11.40
N ARG A 123 2.44 5.61 12.33
CA ARG A 123 3.12 6.23 13.48
C ARG A 123 4.32 7.07 13.06
N TYR A 124 4.95 6.73 11.92
CA TYR A 124 6.22 7.28 11.47
C TYR A 124 6.15 7.95 10.09
N CYS A 125 4.97 8.32 9.65
CA CYS A 125 4.75 9.07 8.41
C CYS A 125 3.68 10.16 8.58
N PHE A 126 3.43 10.89 7.52
CA PHE A 126 2.47 12.00 7.51
C PHE A 126 1.04 11.62 7.95
N ASP A 127 0.69 10.34 7.98
CA ASP A 127 -0.60 9.83 8.46
C ASP A 127 -0.70 9.77 10.01
N HIS A 128 0.29 10.25 10.73
CA HIS A 128 0.43 10.08 12.18
C HIS A 128 -0.87 10.33 12.98
N PHE A 129 -1.56 11.42 12.71
CA PHE A 129 -2.80 11.78 13.40
C PHE A 129 -4.07 11.21 12.77
N ARG A 130 -3.97 10.53 11.63
CA ARG A 130 -5.14 9.90 11.01
C ARG A 130 -5.60 8.68 11.82
N PRO A 131 -6.92 8.40 11.88
CA PRO A 131 -7.41 7.19 12.55
C PRO A 131 -6.93 5.92 11.84
N LEU A 132 -6.80 4.83 12.60
CA LEU A 132 -6.58 3.50 12.02
C LEU A 132 -7.79 3.10 11.17
N SER A 133 -7.50 2.43 10.06
CA SER A 133 -8.55 1.84 9.21
C SER A 133 -9.29 0.73 9.95
N SER A 134 -10.61 0.88 10.06
CA SER A 134 -11.47 -0.12 10.70
C SER A 134 -11.90 -1.21 9.74
N ILE A 135 -12.17 -2.42 10.26
CA ILE A 135 -12.71 -3.53 9.48
C ILE A 135 -14.06 -3.19 8.81
N GLY A 136 -14.91 -2.41 9.51
CA GLY A 136 -16.18 -1.96 8.95
C GLY A 136 -15.98 -1.10 7.71
N ARG A 137 -15.09 -0.10 7.78
CA ARG A 137 -14.77 0.78 6.64
C ARG A 137 -14.21 -0.01 5.43
N VAL A 138 -13.36 -1.01 5.69
CA VAL A 138 -12.79 -1.88 4.63
C VAL A 138 -13.88 -2.72 3.97
N ILE A 139 -14.80 -3.30 4.74
CA ILE A 139 -15.94 -4.08 4.20
C ILE A 139 -16.90 -3.17 3.42
N ASP A 140 -17.22 -1.99 3.95
CA ASP A 140 -18.12 -1.04 3.29
C ASP A 140 -17.56 -0.55 1.95
N ALA A 141 -16.24 -0.32 1.87
CA ALA A 141 -15.57 0.06 0.62
C ALA A 141 -15.68 -1.05 -0.44
N ALA A 142 -15.47 -2.30 -0.07
CA ALA A 142 -15.61 -3.44 -0.98
C ALA A 142 -17.06 -3.69 -1.42
N ARG A 143 -18.03 -3.35 -0.58
CA ARG A 143 -19.47 -3.46 -0.93
C ARG A 143 -19.97 -2.30 -1.78
N ASN A 144 -19.31 -1.17 -1.73
CA ASN A 144 -19.62 0.05 -2.47
C ASN A 144 -18.38 0.55 -3.23
N PRO A 145 -17.93 -0.19 -4.26
CA PRO A 145 -16.67 0.10 -4.93
C PRO A 145 -16.70 1.49 -5.59
N ARG A 146 -15.61 2.22 -5.39
CA ARG A 146 -15.40 3.55 -5.94
C ARG A 146 -14.15 3.56 -6.81
N LYS A 147 -14.18 4.38 -7.87
CA LYS A 147 -13.00 4.60 -8.72
C LYS A 147 -12.05 5.67 -8.19
N ILE A 148 -12.56 6.55 -7.34
CA ILE A 148 -11.81 7.63 -6.69
C ILE A 148 -12.08 7.62 -5.19
N HIS A 149 -11.19 8.22 -4.43
CA HIS A 149 -11.37 8.41 -2.99
C HIS A 149 -12.63 9.21 -2.68
N SER A 150 -13.26 8.94 -1.54
CA SER A 150 -14.44 9.70 -1.13
C SER A 150 -14.07 11.12 -0.69
N VAL A 151 -15.06 12.02 -0.71
CA VAL A 151 -14.93 13.37 -0.16
C VAL A 151 -14.46 13.35 1.31
N GLY A 152 -14.97 12.39 2.09
CA GLY A 152 -14.56 12.22 3.50
C GLY A 152 -13.08 11.86 3.64
N ILE A 153 -12.56 11.00 2.77
CA ILE A 153 -11.13 10.64 2.76
C ILE A 153 -10.26 11.82 2.34
N ALA A 154 -10.64 12.54 1.29
CA ALA A 154 -9.94 13.74 0.88
C ALA A 154 -9.91 14.78 2.00
N ALA A 155 -11.05 15.00 2.67
CA ALA A 155 -11.13 15.92 3.81
C ALA A 155 -10.24 15.46 4.98
N GLU A 156 -10.33 14.18 5.39
CA GLU A 156 -9.52 13.61 6.46
C GLU A 156 -8.02 13.77 6.16
N TYR A 157 -7.59 13.40 4.96
CA TYR A 157 -6.19 13.52 4.53
C TYR A 157 -5.72 14.97 4.62
N PHE A 158 -6.36 15.90 3.91
CA PHE A 158 -5.91 17.30 3.84
C PHE A 158 -6.02 18.07 5.15
N LEU A 159 -6.81 17.59 6.12
CA LEU A 159 -6.95 18.21 7.42
C LEU A 159 -6.00 17.66 8.50
N THR A 160 -5.43 16.48 8.31
CA THR A 160 -4.74 15.77 9.39
C THR A 160 -3.33 15.32 9.08
N VAL A 161 -2.90 15.33 7.81
CA VAL A 161 -1.52 14.97 7.47
C VAL A 161 -0.53 16.02 7.94
N VAL A 162 0.61 15.53 8.46
CA VAL A 162 1.62 16.37 9.10
C VAL A 162 3.01 16.05 8.58
N SER A 163 3.93 16.99 8.74
CA SER A 163 5.37 16.75 8.75
C SER A 163 5.89 16.80 10.18
N LYS A 164 7.03 16.17 10.42
CA LYS A 164 7.78 16.25 11.68
C LYS A 164 9.19 16.71 11.38
N GLY A 165 9.58 17.87 11.91
CA GLY A 165 10.85 18.50 11.57
C GLY A 165 11.04 18.72 10.05
N GLY A 166 9.97 19.04 9.32
CA GLY A 166 9.96 19.23 7.88
C GLY A 166 9.98 17.94 7.03
N ARG A 167 9.90 16.75 7.64
CA ARG A 167 9.88 15.45 6.95
C ARG A 167 8.48 14.85 6.96
N ILE A 168 8.08 14.21 5.87
CA ILE A 168 6.80 13.49 5.73
C ILE A 168 6.90 12.01 6.16
N ALA A 169 8.12 11.51 6.39
CA ALA A 169 8.41 10.19 6.93
C ALA A 169 9.64 10.29 7.84
N TRP A 170 9.64 9.57 8.97
CA TRP A 170 10.66 9.66 10.01
C TRP A 170 10.89 8.34 10.73
N ASP A 171 11.99 8.26 11.48
CA ASP A 171 12.31 7.13 12.36
C ASP A 171 11.69 7.30 13.76
N VAL A 172 11.58 6.20 14.50
CA VAL A 172 11.03 6.15 15.87
C VAL A 172 11.67 7.17 16.82
N ASN A 173 12.97 7.46 16.64
CA ASN A 173 13.73 8.38 17.49
C ASN A 173 13.84 9.80 16.91
N GLU A 174 13.19 10.08 15.79
CA GLU A 174 13.24 11.40 15.16
C GLU A 174 12.63 12.46 16.07
N LYS A 175 13.37 13.56 16.26
CA LYS A 175 12.92 14.73 17.01
C LYS A 175 12.45 15.80 16.06
N GLY A 176 11.48 16.59 16.48
CA GLY A 176 10.95 17.70 15.69
C GLY A 176 9.52 18.02 16.07
N GLU A 177 9.13 19.23 15.76
CA GLU A 177 7.74 19.70 15.93
C GLU A 177 6.88 19.18 14.77
N PHE A 178 5.59 18.96 15.06
CA PHE A 178 4.62 18.63 14.03
C PHE A 178 4.06 19.89 13.40
N GLU A 179 3.98 19.88 12.07
CA GLU A 179 3.37 20.95 11.30
C GLU A 179 2.38 20.36 10.29
N PHE A 180 1.24 21.01 10.09
CA PHE A 180 0.30 20.59 9.05
C PHE A 180 0.92 20.78 7.67
N VAL A 181 0.83 19.75 6.82
CA VAL A 181 1.30 19.83 5.42
C VAL A 181 0.39 20.71 4.59
N HIS A 182 -0.90 20.74 4.90
CA HIS A 182 -1.90 21.47 4.13
C HIS A 182 -2.61 22.54 4.97
N SER A 183 -2.94 23.65 4.31
CA SER A 183 -3.79 24.69 4.88
C SER A 183 -5.28 24.31 4.79
N LEU A 184 -6.12 24.94 5.60
CA LEU A 184 -7.58 24.82 5.48
C LEU A 184 -8.12 25.22 4.10
N SER A 185 -7.46 26.15 3.41
CA SER A 185 -7.81 26.53 2.03
C SER A 185 -7.60 25.40 1.06
N GLN A 186 -6.46 24.68 1.17
CA GLN A 186 -6.16 23.51 0.34
C GLN A 186 -7.12 22.35 0.65
N ALA A 187 -7.48 22.12 1.91
CA ALA A 187 -8.49 21.13 2.27
C ALA A 187 -9.87 21.44 1.65
N LYS A 188 -10.31 22.70 1.69
CA LYS A 188 -11.55 23.12 1.01
C LYS A 188 -11.48 22.92 -0.52
N GLN A 189 -10.33 23.17 -1.13
CA GLN A 189 -10.13 22.93 -2.56
C GLN A 189 -10.17 21.44 -2.87
N ALA A 190 -9.47 20.59 -2.11
CA ALA A 190 -9.48 19.14 -2.29
C ALA A 190 -10.88 18.54 -2.20
N ILE A 191 -11.69 19.00 -1.23
CA ILE A 191 -13.11 18.62 -1.11
C ILE A 191 -13.86 18.92 -2.41
N ARG A 192 -13.73 20.13 -2.96
CA ARG A 192 -14.39 20.53 -4.20
C ARG A 192 -13.91 19.75 -5.42
N GLU A 193 -12.60 19.44 -5.50
CA GLU A 193 -12.04 18.65 -6.60
C GLU A 193 -12.69 17.26 -6.67
N VAL A 194 -12.93 16.63 -5.53
CA VAL A 194 -13.58 15.31 -5.47
C VAL A 194 -15.10 15.43 -5.65
N ASP A 195 -15.76 16.32 -4.90
CA ASP A 195 -17.21 16.40 -4.80
C ASP A 195 -17.86 16.97 -6.09
N GLU A 196 -17.32 18.10 -6.58
CA GLU A 196 -17.90 18.83 -7.71
C GLU A 196 -17.36 18.38 -9.07
N ARG A 197 -16.09 17.91 -9.12
CA ARG A 197 -15.39 17.62 -10.38
C ARG A 197 -15.13 16.14 -10.61
N GLY A 198 -15.27 15.31 -9.57
CA GLY A 198 -14.96 13.88 -9.66
C GLY A 198 -13.49 13.59 -9.95
N ASN A 199 -12.59 14.47 -9.56
CA ASN A 199 -11.15 14.30 -9.80
C ASN A 199 -10.55 13.30 -8.80
N TYR A 200 -9.68 12.43 -9.30
CA TYR A 200 -8.83 11.59 -8.44
C TYR A 200 -7.78 12.47 -7.76
N LEU A 201 -7.63 12.27 -6.45
CA LEU A 201 -6.53 12.81 -5.66
C LEU A 201 -5.68 11.64 -5.15
N ASP A 202 -4.37 11.76 -5.28
CA ASP A 202 -3.41 10.76 -4.81
C ASP A 202 -3.22 10.91 -3.29
N VAL A 203 -4.06 10.23 -2.52
CA VAL A 203 -4.10 10.26 -1.05
C VAL A 203 -4.15 8.85 -0.48
N HIS A 204 -3.77 8.67 0.77
CA HIS A 204 -3.94 7.39 1.44
C HIS A 204 -5.41 7.17 1.82
N GLU A 205 -6.02 6.10 1.35
CA GLU A 205 -7.31 5.59 1.82
C GLU A 205 -7.14 4.90 3.16
N TRP A 206 -6.06 4.12 3.31
CA TRP A 206 -5.83 3.23 4.43
C TRP A 206 -4.63 3.64 5.27
N CYS A 207 -4.79 3.54 6.60
CA CYS A 207 -3.75 3.82 7.59
C CYS A 207 -3.64 2.67 8.56
N PHE A 208 -2.42 2.15 8.75
CA PHE A 208 -2.16 0.99 9.59
C PHE A 208 -0.96 1.20 10.51
N THR A 209 -0.98 0.50 11.65
CA THR A 209 0.21 0.04 12.35
C THR A 209 0.46 -1.43 12.01
N PRO A 210 1.64 -1.99 12.25
CA PRO A 210 1.94 -3.39 11.93
C PRO A 210 0.90 -4.37 12.46
N THR A 211 0.56 -4.28 13.75
CA THR A 211 -0.40 -5.21 14.36
C THR A 211 -1.83 -4.95 13.90
N SER A 212 -2.20 -3.68 13.63
CA SER A 212 -3.54 -3.39 13.10
C SER A 212 -3.76 -3.98 11.71
N PHE A 213 -2.73 -3.96 10.85
CA PHE A 213 -2.79 -4.61 9.54
C PHE A 213 -2.87 -6.14 9.65
N ARG A 214 -2.06 -6.75 10.51
CA ARG A 214 -2.08 -8.20 10.75
C ARG A 214 -3.43 -8.68 11.30
N LEU A 215 -4.02 -7.92 12.24
CA LEU A 215 -5.38 -8.18 12.74
C LEU A 215 -6.42 -8.05 11.62
N MET A 216 -6.31 -7.02 10.78
CA MET A 216 -7.17 -6.83 9.61
C MET A 216 -7.10 -8.04 8.68
N MET A 217 -5.90 -8.51 8.32
CA MET A 217 -5.71 -9.67 7.45
C MET A 217 -6.32 -10.95 8.06
N ARG A 218 -6.12 -11.15 9.37
CA ARG A 218 -6.74 -12.27 10.09
C ARG A 218 -8.26 -12.21 10.02
N ASP A 219 -8.86 -11.07 10.38
CA ASP A 219 -10.30 -10.91 10.43
C ASP A 219 -10.93 -11.11 9.03
N LEU A 220 -10.32 -10.53 7.98
CA LEU A 220 -10.77 -10.70 6.60
C LEU A 220 -10.71 -12.17 6.15
N PHE A 221 -9.67 -12.91 6.53
CA PHE A 221 -9.55 -14.33 6.23
C PHE A 221 -10.57 -15.16 6.99
N GLU A 222 -10.73 -14.97 8.30
CA GLU A 222 -11.71 -15.70 9.13
C GLU A 222 -13.16 -15.42 8.70
N LEU A 223 -13.44 -14.23 8.16
CA LEU A 223 -14.73 -13.88 7.54
C LEU A 223 -14.92 -14.45 6.11
N GLY A 224 -13.89 -15.10 5.55
CA GLY A 224 -13.95 -15.66 4.18
C GLY A 224 -13.91 -14.61 3.06
N LEU A 225 -13.48 -13.38 3.34
CA LEU A 225 -13.43 -12.28 2.39
C LEU A 225 -12.14 -12.27 1.55
N ILE A 226 -11.08 -12.91 2.04
CA ILE A 226 -9.81 -13.12 1.34
C ILE A 226 -9.30 -14.55 1.57
N GLN A 227 -8.33 -15.01 0.76
CA GLN A 227 -7.67 -16.31 0.89
C GLN A 227 -6.21 -16.23 1.32
N LEU A 228 -5.60 -15.05 1.20
CA LEU A 228 -4.21 -14.82 1.56
C LEU A 228 -4.04 -14.73 3.08
N LYS A 229 -2.96 -15.36 3.58
CA LYS A 229 -2.55 -15.36 4.99
C LYS A 229 -1.09 -14.92 5.09
N GLU A 230 -0.65 -14.54 6.29
CA GLU A 230 0.72 -14.15 6.58
C GLU A 230 1.69 -15.32 6.34
N LEU A 231 2.62 -15.16 5.42
CA LEU A 231 3.74 -16.07 5.18
C LEU A 231 4.99 -15.64 5.94
N ALA A 232 5.23 -14.34 6.02
CA ALA A 232 6.30 -13.72 6.79
C ALA A 232 5.92 -12.28 7.15
N PHE A 233 6.43 -11.84 8.29
CA PHE A 233 6.25 -10.48 8.78
C PHE A 233 7.58 -9.91 9.26
N HIS A 234 7.82 -8.65 8.98
CA HIS A 234 8.93 -7.86 9.48
C HIS A 234 8.39 -6.58 10.13
N PRO A 235 8.74 -6.30 11.39
CA PRO A 235 8.30 -5.09 12.08
C PRO A 235 8.84 -3.84 11.39
N SER A 236 8.34 -2.69 11.78
CA SER A 236 8.70 -1.41 11.19
C SER A 236 10.19 -1.16 11.23
N GLN A 237 10.73 -0.76 10.09
CA GLN A 237 12.07 -0.24 9.91
C GLN A 237 11.93 1.12 9.21
N GLY A 238 12.29 2.18 9.90
CA GLY A 238 11.91 3.52 9.47
C GLY A 238 10.40 3.73 9.54
N SER A 239 9.81 4.22 8.48
CA SER A 239 8.40 4.57 8.38
C SER A 239 7.49 3.49 7.76
N GLU A 240 7.99 2.27 7.57
CA GLU A 240 7.24 1.19 6.92
C GLU A 240 7.49 -0.17 7.58
N PHE A 241 6.54 -1.07 7.48
CA PHE A 241 6.67 -2.49 7.84
C PHE A 241 6.46 -3.37 6.60
N TYR A 242 6.87 -4.65 6.71
CA TYR A 242 6.85 -5.55 5.56
C TYR A 242 6.09 -6.82 5.88
N ILE A 243 5.31 -7.27 4.92
CA ILE A 243 4.55 -8.51 5.04
C ILE A 243 4.54 -9.26 3.72
N ALA A 244 4.81 -10.55 3.79
CA ALA A 244 4.58 -11.47 2.69
C ALA A 244 3.32 -12.28 2.97
N LEU A 245 2.43 -12.35 1.99
CA LEU A 245 1.15 -13.05 2.06
C LEU A 245 1.11 -14.18 1.04
N SER A 246 0.50 -15.32 1.38
CA SER A 246 0.27 -16.45 0.48
C SER A 246 -0.92 -17.27 0.96
N ARG A 247 -1.50 -18.09 0.07
CA ARG A 247 -2.52 -19.09 0.48
C ARG A 247 -1.96 -20.13 1.44
N SER A 248 -0.66 -20.46 1.34
CA SER A 248 0.05 -21.38 2.24
C SER A 248 0.52 -20.74 3.56
N GLY A 249 0.30 -19.46 3.76
CA GLY A 249 0.63 -18.76 5.00
C GLY A 249 -0.20 -19.23 6.21
N ALA A 250 0.04 -18.62 7.36
CA ALA A 250 -0.66 -18.87 8.61
C ALA A 250 -1.33 -17.60 9.15
N LEU A 251 -2.22 -17.75 10.12
CA LEU A 251 -2.72 -16.60 10.87
C LEU A 251 -1.62 -16.06 11.78
N PRO A 252 -1.59 -14.75 12.06
CA PRO A 252 -0.65 -14.17 13.00
C PRO A 252 -0.81 -14.84 14.38
N PRO A 253 0.30 -15.03 15.13
CA PRO A 253 0.27 -15.67 16.44
C PRO A 253 -0.57 -14.88 17.44
N GLY A 254 -1.06 -15.58 18.46
CA GLY A 254 -1.92 -15.03 19.50
C GLY A 254 -3.41 -15.09 19.18
N THR A 255 -4.22 -14.74 20.15
CA THR A 255 -5.68 -14.63 19.97
C THR A 255 -6.03 -13.29 19.30
N ARG A 256 -7.27 -13.20 18.81
CA ARG A 256 -7.79 -11.91 18.30
C ARG A 256 -7.75 -10.81 19.36
N LEU A 257 -8.02 -11.17 20.63
CA LEU A 257 -7.98 -10.22 21.74
C LEU A 257 -6.54 -9.74 22.04
N ASP A 258 -5.54 -10.64 21.98
CA ASP A 258 -4.14 -10.26 22.15
C ASP A 258 -3.70 -9.24 21.09
N LEU A 259 -4.10 -9.46 19.83
CA LEU A 259 -3.82 -8.52 18.74
C LEU A 259 -4.51 -7.17 18.95
N LEU A 260 -5.77 -7.15 19.41
CA LEU A 260 -6.48 -5.89 19.73
C LEU A 260 -5.77 -5.12 20.84
N GLN A 261 -5.31 -5.79 21.88
CA GLN A 261 -4.55 -5.17 22.98
C GLN A 261 -3.21 -4.61 22.48
N GLU A 262 -2.53 -5.34 21.60
CA GLU A 262 -1.28 -4.87 21.02
C GLU A 262 -1.46 -3.66 20.10
N VAL A 263 -2.54 -3.60 19.31
CA VAL A 263 -2.91 -2.42 18.53
C VAL A 263 -3.04 -1.18 19.43
N LEU A 264 -3.68 -1.31 20.60
CA LEU A 264 -3.79 -0.20 21.55
C LEU A 264 -2.42 0.23 22.11
N ARG A 265 -1.52 -0.74 22.39
CA ARG A 265 -0.14 -0.42 22.82
C ARG A 265 0.64 0.29 21.73
N GLU A 266 0.57 -0.18 20.49
CA GLU A 266 1.25 0.47 19.35
C GLU A 266 0.79 1.93 19.18
N GLN A 267 -0.48 2.24 19.41
CA GLN A 267 -0.99 3.60 19.32
C GLN A 267 -0.55 4.50 20.49
N SER A 268 -0.30 3.93 21.66
CA SER A 268 0.10 4.70 22.85
C SER A 268 1.58 5.09 22.87
N VAL A 269 2.40 4.47 22.03
CA VAL A 269 3.85 4.69 21.93
C VAL A 269 4.22 5.65 20.78
N ALA A 270 3.25 6.08 19.99
CA ALA A 270 3.41 6.93 18.81
C ALA A 270 3.43 8.45 19.14
#